data_982bca3cb60864cb6dc61c5c057e525e
#
_entry.id   982bca3cb60864cb6dc61c5c057e525e
#
_cell.length_a   1.000
_cell.length_b   1.000
_cell.length_c   1.000
_cell.angle_alpha   90.00
_cell.angle_beta   90.00
_cell.angle_gamma   90.00
#
_symmetry.space_group_name_H-M   'P 1'
#
loop_
_entity.id
_entity.type
_entity.pdbx_description
1 polymer ?
#
loop_
_entity_poly.entity_id
_entity_poly.type
_entity_poly.pdbx_seq_one_letter_code
_entity_poly.pdbx_strand_id
1 'polypeptide(L)'
;MVDKVIGMNGKPFDASEYNDENRKAVERLIFDLSDDVDTGELIPRGIAFMVLQEDGTPSFWFGGKETDTFLLYGGIEAMKNTFWETVVTERYGE
;
A
#
# COMPACT_ATOMS: atom_id res chain seq x y z
N MET A 1 -6.58 9.63 18.25
CA MET A 1 -6.70 10.01 16.85
C MET A 1 -6.07 11.34 16.56
N VAL A 2 -5.41 11.44 15.44
CA VAL A 2 -4.78 12.69 15.06
C VAL A 2 -5.81 13.58 14.37
N ASP A 3 -5.99 14.77 14.90
CA ASP A 3 -6.95 15.70 14.30
C ASP A 3 -6.35 16.49 13.16
N LYS A 4 -5.04 16.63 13.16
CA LYS A 4 -4.34 17.37 12.12
C LYS A 4 -3.13 16.63 11.64
N VAL A 5 -2.88 16.73 10.36
CA VAL A 5 -1.69 16.20 9.74
C VAL A 5 -0.94 17.38 9.12
N ILE A 6 0.34 17.43 9.35
CA ILE A 6 1.16 18.50 8.79
C ILE A 6 1.74 18.02 7.47
N GLY A 7 1.49 18.78 6.44
CA GLY A 7 2.01 18.44 5.11
C GLY A 7 3.49 18.69 5.01
N MET A 8 4.05 18.26 3.91
CA MET A 8 5.49 18.39 3.69
C MET A 8 5.93 19.83 3.59
N ASN A 9 5.00 20.71 3.26
CA ASN A 9 5.29 22.14 3.20
C ASN A 9 5.06 22.83 4.54
N GLY A 10 4.77 22.06 5.60
CA GLY A 10 4.55 22.60 6.92
C GLY A 10 3.16 23.12 7.18
N LYS A 11 2.28 23.05 6.21
CA LYS A 11 0.91 23.52 6.38
C LYS A 11 0.03 22.43 6.93
N PRO A 12 -0.92 22.75 7.80
CA PRO A 12 -1.84 21.74 8.29
C PRO A 12 -2.84 21.33 7.22
N PHE A 13 -3.19 20.06 7.25
CA PHE A 13 -4.24 19.53 6.40
C PHE A 13 -5.55 19.57 7.11
N ASP A 14 -6.64 19.59 6.35
CA ASP A 14 -7.94 19.22 6.85
C ASP A 14 -7.93 17.68 6.92
N ALA A 15 -7.61 17.17 8.08
CA ALA A 15 -7.43 15.72 8.24
C ALA A 15 -8.68 14.95 7.88
N SER A 16 -9.84 15.53 8.13
CA SER A 16 -11.09 14.83 7.87
C SER A 16 -11.29 14.60 6.37
N GLU A 17 -11.09 15.64 5.56
CA GLU A 17 -11.24 15.51 4.11
C GLU A 17 -10.15 14.61 3.51
N TYR A 18 -8.93 14.83 3.94
CA TYR A 18 -7.80 14.06 3.47
C TYR A 18 -8.00 12.56 3.75
N ASN A 19 -8.41 12.25 4.97
CA ASN A 19 -8.59 10.85 5.35
C ASN A 19 -9.76 10.21 4.63
N ASP A 20 -10.79 10.98 4.33
CA ASP A 20 -11.96 10.43 3.67
C ASP A 20 -11.63 9.96 2.26
N GLU A 21 -10.91 10.78 1.49
CA GLU A 21 -10.52 10.42 0.14
C GLU A 21 -9.54 9.26 0.13
N ASN A 22 -8.56 9.31 1.03
CA ASN A 22 -7.57 8.25 1.10
C ASN A 22 -8.18 6.94 1.54
N ARG A 23 -9.11 7.01 2.50
CA ARG A 23 -9.79 5.81 2.97
C ARG A 23 -10.56 5.15 1.83
N LYS A 24 -11.25 5.96 1.02
CA LYS A 24 -12.02 5.40 -0.10
C LYS A 24 -11.12 4.74 -1.13
N ALA A 25 -9.96 5.34 -1.40
CA ALA A 25 -9.04 4.77 -2.35
C ALA A 25 -8.49 3.44 -1.84
N VAL A 26 -8.16 3.37 -0.56
CA VAL A 26 -7.65 2.15 0.04
C VAL A 26 -8.73 1.08 0.07
N GLU A 27 -9.95 1.46 0.44
CA GLU A 27 -11.06 0.51 0.48
C GLU A 27 -11.34 -0.10 -0.90
N ARG A 28 -11.24 0.73 -1.93
CA ARG A 28 -11.45 0.23 -3.29
C ARG A 28 -10.38 -0.80 -3.66
N LEU A 29 -9.12 -0.53 -3.32
CA LEU A 29 -8.04 -1.46 -3.59
C LEU A 29 -8.25 -2.79 -2.88
N ILE A 30 -8.65 -2.72 -1.60
CA ILE A 30 -8.91 -3.93 -0.83
C ILE A 30 -10.07 -4.71 -1.42
N PHE A 31 -11.11 -4.01 -1.82
CA PHE A 31 -12.26 -4.65 -2.44
C PHE A 31 -11.87 -5.34 -3.74
N ASP A 32 -11.10 -4.64 -4.60
CA ASP A 32 -10.69 -5.20 -5.86
C ASP A 32 -9.84 -6.45 -5.67
N LEU A 33 -8.94 -6.42 -4.70
CA LEU A 33 -8.11 -7.57 -4.38
C LEU A 33 -8.97 -8.74 -3.92
N SER A 34 -9.89 -8.48 -3.01
CA SER A 34 -10.78 -9.51 -2.49
C SER A 34 -11.63 -10.10 -3.60
N ASP A 35 -12.14 -9.26 -4.48
CA ASP A 35 -12.96 -9.70 -5.59
C ASP A 35 -12.17 -10.58 -6.56
N ASP A 36 -10.92 -10.19 -6.85
CA ASP A 36 -10.09 -10.96 -7.75
C ASP A 36 -9.76 -12.34 -7.18
N VAL A 37 -9.60 -12.43 -5.87
CA VAL A 37 -9.38 -13.72 -5.23
C VAL A 37 -10.65 -14.57 -5.30
N ASP A 38 -11.80 -13.96 -5.03
CA ASP A 38 -13.07 -14.67 -5.05
C ASP A 38 -13.41 -15.20 -6.43
N THR A 39 -13.13 -14.43 -7.45
CA THR A 39 -13.47 -14.81 -8.82
C THR A 39 -12.44 -15.73 -9.46
N GLY A 40 -11.30 -15.90 -8.82
CA GLY A 40 -10.24 -16.74 -9.38
C GLY A 40 -9.30 -16.03 -10.32
N GLU A 41 -9.45 -14.73 -10.48
CA GLU A 41 -8.50 -13.94 -11.26
C GLU A 41 -7.12 -14.01 -10.65
N LEU A 42 -7.07 -14.03 -9.32
CA LEU A 42 -5.83 -14.23 -8.58
C LEU A 42 -5.94 -15.52 -7.79
N ILE A 43 -4.89 -16.31 -7.83
CA ILE A 43 -4.79 -17.54 -7.03
C ILE A 43 -3.58 -17.38 -6.12
N PRO A 44 -3.79 -16.81 -4.93
CA PRO A 44 -2.66 -16.40 -4.09
C PRO A 44 -2.02 -17.56 -3.36
N ARG A 45 -0.70 -17.49 -3.21
CA ARG A 45 0.06 -18.35 -2.32
C ARG A 45 0.48 -17.61 -1.06
N GLY A 46 0.53 -16.30 -1.14
CA GLY A 46 0.89 -15.48 0.00
C GLY A 46 0.62 -14.04 -0.32
N ILE A 47 0.74 -13.22 0.69
CA ILE A 47 0.47 -11.80 0.56
C ILE A 47 1.40 -11.03 1.48
N ALA A 48 1.84 -9.89 1.00
CA ALA A 48 2.55 -8.92 1.82
C ALA A 48 2.02 -7.56 1.43
N PHE A 49 1.69 -6.74 2.41
CA PHE A 49 1.26 -5.39 2.10
C PHE A 49 1.63 -4.44 3.21
N MET A 50 1.66 -3.18 2.88
CA MET A 50 2.02 -2.11 3.77
C MET A 50 0.96 -1.04 3.68
N VAL A 51 0.58 -0.50 4.83
CA VAL A 51 -0.33 0.63 4.88
C VAL A 51 0.44 1.79 5.50
N LEU A 52 0.44 2.90 4.81
CA LEU A 52 1.04 4.12 5.33
C LEU A 52 -0.01 4.86 6.12
N GLN A 53 0.26 5.06 7.40
CA GLN A 53 -0.69 5.72 8.28
C GLN A 53 -0.60 7.23 8.12
N GLU A 54 -1.57 7.93 8.66
CA GLU A 54 -1.65 9.38 8.46
C GLU A 54 -0.49 10.12 9.11
N ASP A 55 0.14 9.51 10.12
CA ASP A 55 1.30 10.14 10.77
C ASP A 55 2.61 9.82 10.05
N GLY A 56 2.52 9.09 8.93
CA GLY A 56 3.69 8.77 8.13
C GLY A 56 4.36 7.45 8.49
N THR A 57 3.84 6.73 9.49
CA THR A 57 4.44 5.45 9.87
C THR A 57 3.81 4.32 9.08
N PRO A 58 4.61 3.35 8.63
CA PRO A 58 4.09 2.21 7.91
C PRO A 58 3.70 1.08 8.85
N SER A 59 2.71 0.33 8.44
CA SER A 59 2.35 -0.93 9.10
C SER A 59 2.39 -2.02 8.05
N PHE A 60 2.82 -3.20 8.47
CA PHE A 60 3.07 -4.30 7.54
C PHE A 60 2.26 -5.52 7.93
N TRP A 61 1.81 -6.24 6.92
CA TRP A 61 1.13 -7.52 7.13
C TRP A 61 1.68 -8.55 6.17
N PHE A 62 1.79 -9.78 6.66
CA PHE A 62 2.30 -10.90 5.87
C PHE A 62 1.40 -12.09 6.10
N GLY A 63 1.14 -12.85 5.05
CA GLY A 63 0.33 -14.05 5.16
C GLY A 63 0.73 -15.06 4.11
N GLY A 64 0.56 -16.34 4.44
CA GLY A 64 0.89 -17.41 3.53
C GLY A 64 1.56 -18.54 4.26
N LYS A 65 1.95 -19.56 3.51
CA LYS A 65 2.63 -20.71 4.11
C LYS A 65 4.09 -20.40 4.32
N GLU A 66 4.65 -21.00 5.37
CA GLU A 66 6.07 -20.82 5.66
C GLU A 66 6.95 -21.26 4.50
N THR A 67 6.51 -22.27 3.77
CA THR A 67 7.30 -22.79 2.67
C THR A 67 7.49 -21.80 1.54
N ASP A 68 6.65 -20.77 1.49
CA ASP A 68 6.71 -19.77 0.44
C ASP A 68 7.40 -18.49 0.87
N THR A 69 8.08 -18.52 2.03
CA THR A 69 8.68 -17.30 2.59
C THR A 69 9.67 -16.64 1.65
N PHE A 70 10.54 -17.42 1.04
CA PHE A 70 11.55 -16.84 0.15
C PHE A 70 10.95 -16.34 -1.16
N LEU A 71 9.90 -17.01 -1.62
CA LEU A 71 9.18 -16.52 -2.80
C LEU A 71 8.53 -15.17 -2.50
N LEU A 72 7.93 -15.06 -1.31
CA LEU A 72 7.31 -13.82 -0.90
C LEU A 72 8.35 -12.71 -0.77
N TYR A 73 9.50 -13.04 -0.20
CA TYR A 73 10.58 -12.08 -0.07
C TYR A 73 11.03 -11.56 -1.43
N GLY A 74 11.20 -12.48 -2.40
CA GLY A 74 11.54 -12.08 -3.76
C GLY A 74 10.48 -11.18 -4.39
N GLY A 75 9.21 -11.47 -4.11
CA GLY A 75 8.12 -10.64 -4.59
C GLY A 75 8.16 -9.24 -4.03
N ILE A 76 8.52 -9.12 -2.75
CA ILE A 76 8.65 -7.81 -2.12
C ILE A 76 9.76 -7.00 -2.79
N GLU A 77 10.89 -7.65 -3.08
CA GLU A 77 11.97 -6.97 -3.77
C GLU A 77 11.55 -6.51 -5.16
N ALA A 78 10.83 -7.37 -5.88
CA ALA A 78 10.34 -7.01 -7.21
C ALA A 78 9.37 -5.85 -7.13
N MET A 79 8.51 -5.83 -6.12
CA MET A 79 7.55 -4.75 -5.94
C MET A 79 8.27 -3.44 -5.68
N LYS A 80 9.31 -3.47 -4.85
CA LYS A 80 10.09 -2.29 -4.56
C LYS A 80 10.71 -1.70 -5.82
N ASN A 81 11.29 -2.57 -6.64
CA ASN A 81 11.93 -2.13 -7.88
C ASN A 81 10.90 -1.58 -8.87
N THR A 82 9.76 -2.25 -8.97
CA THR A 82 8.70 -1.79 -9.86
C THR A 82 8.17 -0.44 -9.41
N PHE A 83 7.97 -0.26 -8.12
CA PHE A 83 7.53 1.02 -7.59
C PHE A 83 8.53 2.11 -7.94
N TRP A 84 9.81 1.84 -7.75
CA TRP A 84 10.84 2.82 -8.05
C TRP A 84 10.81 3.21 -9.52
N GLU A 85 10.77 2.21 -10.41
CA GLU A 85 10.82 2.49 -11.83
C GLU A 85 9.54 3.14 -12.35
N THR A 86 8.41 2.70 -11.83
CA THR A 86 7.12 3.17 -12.37
C THR A 86 6.69 4.49 -11.76
N VAL A 87 6.85 4.63 -10.45
CA VAL A 87 6.31 5.79 -9.76
C VAL A 87 7.37 6.85 -9.54
N VAL A 88 8.50 6.46 -8.96
CA VAL A 88 9.50 7.43 -8.57
C VAL A 88 10.22 7.98 -9.78
N THR A 89 10.64 7.11 -10.68
CA THR A 89 11.39 7.53 -11.85
C THR A 89 10.55 8.38 -12.78
N GLU A 90 9.31 7.99 -13.00
CA GLU A 90 8.44 8.75 -13.89
C GLU A 90 8.06 10.10 -13.32
N ARG A 91 7.92 10.19 -12.01
CA ARG A 91 7.51 11.45 -11.41
C ARG A 91 8.65 12.37 -11.10
N TYR A 92 9.77 11.81 -10.65
CA TYR A 92 10.86 12.61 -10.12
C TYR A 92 12.16 12.40 -10.84
N GLY A 93 12.29 11.33 -11.61
CA GLY A 93 13.48 11.04 -12.33
C GLY A 93 13.49 11.81 -13.58
N GLU A 94 14.12 12.13 -14.20
CA GLU A 94 14.12 12.80 -15.31
C GLU A 94 14.35 12.24 -16.45
#